data_3cafe3cdf2ca2c8dcd95e70d70ac75ae
#
_entry.id   3cafe3cdf2ca2c8dcd95e70d70ac75ae
#
_cell.length_a   1.000
_cell.length_b   1.000
_cell.length_c   1.000
_cell.angle_alpha   90.00
_cell.angle_beta   90.00
_cell.angle_gamma   90.00
#
_symmetry.space_group_name_H-M   'P 1'
#
loop_
_entity.id
_entity.type
_entity.pdbx_description
1 polymer ?
#
loop_
_entity_poly.entity_id
_entity_poly.type
_entity_poly.pdbx_seq_one_letter_code
_entity_poly.pdbx_strand_id
1 'polypeptide(L)'
;MLIAWPGGLRAGPVVTEMQPRHGRPGTRVVFTGKELQLVSEVKFGAALADWEAVTVIDGHGRPHVFEIHATVPNAATTARPILATPVGDITMPMSFAVAPRITSFHPARGWQGTIVTIEGQNFTGVTAVKFGGRPASFSVTATTQIRAVVPPNVTNGMITVSHDETGASGGSFVVAGPGPIIDSLDSWVGAPGDSVVIRGVNFKSVDTVWFGNVRAVFTVVANAQLKATVPDTAS
;
A
#
# COMPACT_ATOMS: atom_id res chain seq x y z
N MET A 1 -4.07 -15.10 37.87
CA MET A 1 -2.94 -15.22 38.83
C MET A 1 -3.18 -14.22 39.94
N LEU A 2 -3.28 -14.70 41.17
CA LEU A 2 -3.54 -13.86 42.34
C LEU A 2 -2.17 -13.53 42.99
N ILE A 3 -1.93 -12.25 43.21
CA ILE A 3 -0.68 -11.76 43.78
C ILE A 3 -0.97 -11.25 45.19
N ALA A 4 -0.18 -11.75 46.15
CA ALA A 4 -0.25 -11.30 47.53
C ALA A 4 0.55 -10.00 47.71
N TRP A 5 -0.16 -8.89 47.93
CA TRP A 5 0.38 -7.64 48.41
C TRP A 5 -0.05 -7.45 49.90
N PRO A 6 0.68 -6.67 50.73
CA PRO A 6 0.24 -6.40 52.09
C PRO A 6 -1.06 -5.60 52.12
N GLY A 7 -2.19 -6.28 51.99
CA GLY A 7 -3.55 -5.69 51.89
C GLY A 7 -4.60 -6.59 51.26
N GLY A 8 -4.30 -7.83 50.92
CA GLY A 8 -5.23 -8.82 50.38
C GLY A 8 -4.97 -9.15 48.90
N LEU A 9 -5.47 -10.31 48.46
CA LEU A 9 -5.44 -10.75 47.06
C LEU A 9 -6.22 -9.78 46.18
N ARG A 10 -5.52 -8.97 45.36
CA ARG A 10 -6.15 -8.16 44.31
C ARG A 10 -6.12 -8.92 43.01
N ALA A 11 -7.20 -8.80 42.26
CA ALA A 11 -7.24 -9.25 40.86
C ALA A 11 -6.17 -8.45 40.10
N GLY A 12 -5.41 -9.12 39.23
CA GLY A 12 -4.46 -8.44 38.35
C GLY A 12 -5.18 -7.51 37.35
N PRO A 13 -4.41 -6.67 36.65
CA PRO A 13 -4.97 -5.75 35.68
C PRO A 13 -5.70 -6.52 34.54
N VAL A 14 -6.83 -5.98 34.11
CA VAL A 14 -7.65 -6.55 33.04
C VAL A 14 -8.04 -5.47 32.06
N VAL A 15 -7.76 -5.68 30.79
CA VAL A 15 -8.28 -4.85 29.70
C VAL A 15 -9.56 -5.48 29.17
N THR A 16 -10.64 -4.70 29.13
CA THR A 16 -11.97 -5.15 28.70
C THR A 16 -12.26 -4.72 27.26
N GLU A 17 -11.70 -3.60 26.83
CA GLU A 17 -11.97 -3.01 25.52
C GLU A 17 -10.73 -2.35 24.92
N MET A 18 -10.69 -2.29 23.59
CA MET A 18 -9.72 -1.56 22.80
C MET A 18 -10.43 -0.85 21.65
N GLN A 19 -10.29 0.47 21.55
CA GLN A 19 -10.90 1.29 20.51
C GLN A 19 -9.93 2.38 20.01
N PRO A 20 -9.81 2.64 18.70
CA PRO A 20 -10.30 1.78 17.60
C PRO A 20 -9.49 0.48 17.51
N ARG A 21 -9.98 -0.47 16.71
CA ARG A 21 -9.30 -1.76 16.44
C ARG A 21 -8.40 -1.74 15.21
N HIS A 22 -8.35 -0.62 14.52
CA HIS A 22 -7.52 -0.42 13.34
C HIS A 22 -7.10 1.05 13.22
N GLY A 23 -6.03 1.31 12.49
CA GLY A 23 -5.55 2.66 12.26
C GLY A 23 -4.20 2.70 11.56
N ARG A 24 -3.72 3.90 11.37
CA ARG A 24 -2.37 4.18 10.85
C ARG A 24 -1.43 4.56 12.00
N PRO A 25 -0.12 4.60 11.80
CA PRO A 25 0.77 5.25 12.74
C PRO A 25 0.27 6.65 13.12
N GLY A 26 0.35 6.99 14.42
CA GLY A 26 -0.22 8.22 14.98
C GLY A 26 -1.68 8.10 15.45
N THR A 27 -2.38 7.00 15.16
CA THR A 27 -3.73 6.76 15.70
C THR A 27 -3.66 6.60 17.23
N ARG A 28 -4.52 7.34 17.94
CA ARG A 28 -4.73 7.15 19.40
C ARG A 28 -5.64 5.96 19.61
N VAL A 29 -5.19 5.00 20.40
CA VAL A 29 -5.93 3.80 20.80
C VAL A 29 -6.18 3.87 22.30
N VAL A 30 -7.43 3.66 22.69
CA VAL A 30 -7.86 3.64 24.08
C VAL A 30 -8.07 2.20 24.53
N PHE A 31 -7.39 1.81 25.58
CA PHE A 31 -7.60 0.53 26.27
C PHE A 31 -8.35 0.82 27.57
N THR A 32 -9.53 0.27 27.70
CA THR A 32 -10.38 0.43 28.89
C THR A 32 -10.34 -0.84 29.73
N GLY A 33 -10.28 -0.68 31.03
CA GLY A 33 -10.16 -1.84 31.90
C GLY A 33 -10.21 -1.54 33.40
N LYS A 34 -9.61 -2.42 34.18
CA LYS A 34 -9.50 -2.29 35.64
C LYS A 34 -8.07 -2.55 36.07
N GLU A 35 -7.64 -1.85 37.15
CA GLU A 35 -6.32 -1.99 37.75
C GLU A 35 -5.15 -1.75 36.77
N LEU A 36 -5.35 -0.83 35.80
CA LEU A 36 -4.37 -0.54 34.75
C LEU A 36 -3.17 0.29 35.22
N GLN A 37 -3.13 0.74 36.47
CA GLN A 37 -2.00 1.46 37.08
C GLN A 37 -0.69 0.67 37.12
N LEU A 38 -0.74 -0.65 36.86
CA LEU A 38 0.44 -1.52 36.79
C LEU A 38 1.03 -1.59 35.37
N VAL A 39 0.39 -1.01 34.38
CA VAL A 39 0.92 -0.99 33.01
C VAL A 39 2.20 -0.16 32.98
N SER A 40 3.27 -0.74 32.45
CA SER A 40 4.58 -0.12 32.31
C SER A 40 4.98 0.14 30.86
N GLU A 41 4.43 -0.64 29.92
CA GLU A 41 4.68 -0.50 28.49
C GLU A 41 3.44 -0.90 27.68
N VAL A 42 3.27 -0.30 26.52
CA VAL A 42 2.29 -0.70 25.50
C VAL A 42 3.01 -0.99 24.19
N LYS A 43 2.71 -2.14 23.57
CA LYS A 43 3.34 -2.59 22.33
C LYS A 43 2.31 -2.89 21.24
N PHE A 44 2.61 -2.46 20.01
CA PHE A 44 1.91 -2.87 18.79
C PHE A 44 2.87 -3.72 17.94
N GLY A 45 2.75 -5.05 18.03
CA GLY A 45 3.77 -5.97 17.57
C GLY A 45 5.03 -5.85 18.44
N ALA A 46 6.19 -5.62 17.80
CA ALA A 46 7.45 -5.39 18.51
C ALA A 46 7.70 -3.91 18.87
N ALA A 47 6.86 -2.99 18.37
CA ALA A 47 7.07 -1.56 18.51
C ALA A 47 6.47 -1.03 19.81
N LEU A 48 7.28 -0.31 20.62
CA LEU A 48 6.84 0.42 21.79
C LEU A 48 6.03 1.65 21.39
N ALA A 49 4.91 1.87 22.07
CA ALA A 49 4.05 3.02 21.90
C ALA A 49 4.31 4.08 22.97
N ASP A 50 4.17 5.33 22.60
CA ASP A 50 3.95 6.41 23.58
C ASP A 50 2.56 6.25 24.15
N TRP A 51 2.41 6.36 25.47
CA TRP A 51 1.13 6.17 26.13
C TRP A 51 1.01 7.01 27.40
N GLU A 52 -0.24 7.25 27.80
CA GLU A 52 -0.61 7.95 29.03
C GLU A 52 -1.75 7.20 29.74
N ALA A 53 -1.75 7.28 31.05
CA ALA A 53 -2.81 6.73 31.88
C ALA A 53 -3.84 7.78 32.22
N VAL A 54 -5.13 7.48 32.09
CA VAL A 54 -6.21 8.31 32.61
C VAL A 54 -6.60 7.85 34.00
N THR A 55 -6.33 8.69 34.98
CA THR A 55 -6.54 8.40 36.40
C THR A 55 -7.80 9.09 36.90
N VAL A 56 -8.64 8.33 37.57
CA VAL A 56 -9.83 8.86 38.29
C VAL A 56 -9.62 8.61 39.79
N ILE A 57 -9.92 9.61 40.60
CA ILE A 57 -9.89 9.47 42.06
C ILE A 57 -11.25 8.95 42.52
N ASP A 58 -11.29 7.82 43.23
CA ASP A 58 -12.52 7.27 43.80
C ASP A 58 -13.01 8.10 45.00
N GLY A 59 -14.21 7.77 45.50
CA GLY A 59 -14.82 8.44 46.65
C GLY A 59 -14.05 8.30 47.98
N HIS A 60 -12.95 7.53 48.00
CA HIS A 60 -12.06 7.33 49.12
C HIS A 60 -10.67 7.96 48.92
N GLY A 61 -10.53 8.81 47.86
CA GLY A 61 -9.28 9.50 47.53
C GLY A 61 -8.21 8.62 46.91
N ARG A 62 -8.55 7.41 46.37
CA ARG A 62 -7.61 6.48 45.77
C ARG A 62 -7.57 6.67 44.25
N PRO A 63 -6.39 6.75 43.65
CA PRO A 63 -6.28 6.81 42.19
C PRO A 63 -6.56 5.43 41.57
N HIS A 64 -7.43 5.40 40.59
CA HIS A 64 -7.69 4.25 39.74
C HIS A 64 -7.44 4.61 38.28
N VAL A 65 -6.68 3.80 37.56
CA VAL A 65 -6.48 3.93 36.12
C VAL A 65 -7.49 3.02 35.41
N PHE A 66 -8.43 3.63 34.69
CA PHE A 66 -9.44 2.93 33.90
C PHE A 66 -9.14 2.90 32.41
N GLU A 67 -8.29 3.81 31.95
CA GLU A 67 -7.94 3.91 30.55
C GLU A 67 -6.42 4.12 30.37
N ILE A 68 -5.92 3.47 29.33
CA ILE A 68 -4.58 3.72 28.78
C ILE A 68 -4.80 4.26 27.36
N HIS A 69 -4.27 5.43 27.08
CA HIS A 69 -4.27 6.02 25.77
C HIS A 69 -2.90 5.85 25.14
N ALA A 70 -2.81 5.05 24.08
CA ALA A 70 -1.54 4.78 23.40
C ALA A 70 -1.58 5.26 21.96
N THR A 71 -0.45 5.81 21.50
CA THR A 71 -0.29 6.25 20.11
C THR A 71 0.39 5.15 19.31
N VAL A 72 -0.24 4.71 18.21
CA VAL A 72 0.31 3.68 17.32
C VAL A 72 1.66 4.15 16.75
N PRO A 73 2.76 3.45 17.03
CA PRO A 73 4.09 3.85 16.58
C PRO A 73 4.29 3.63 15.07
N ASN A 74 5.27 4.33 14.49
CA ASN A 74 5.59 4.22 13.06
C ASN A 74 6.02 2.80 12.63
N ALA A 75 6.66 2.06 13.53
CA ALA A 75 7.10 0.69 13.28
C ALA A 75 6.06 -0.37 13.69
N ALA A 76 4.83 0.04 14.02
CA ALA A 76 3.76 -0.89 14.38
C ALA A 76 3.45 -1.85 13.23
N THR A 77 3.16 -3.09 13.61
CA THR A 77 2.66 -4.14 12.70
C THR A 77 1.30 -4.63 13.17
N THR A 78 0.48 -5.13 12.25
CA THR A 78 -0.78 -5.79 12.59
C THR A 78 -0.50 -6.98 13.51
N ALA A 79 -0.87 -6.86 14.77
CA ALA A 79 -0.64 -7.84 15.82
C ALA A 79 -1.62 -7.62 16.98
N ARG A 80 -1.63 -8.54 17.93
CA ARG A 80 -2.29 -8.34 19.22
C ARG A 80 -1.47 -7.39 20.06
N PRO A 81 -2.00 -6.23 20.47
CA PRO A 81 -1.28 -5.35 21.38
C PRO A 81 -0.99 -6.04 22.72
N ILE A 82 0.14 -5.67 23.32
CA ILE A 82 0.59 -6.18 24.59
C ILE A 82 0.74 -5.00 25.56
N LEU A 83 0.12 -5.09 26.72
CA LEU A 83 0.35 -4.18 27.83
C LEU A 83 1.19 -4.92 28.86
N ALA A 84 2.44 -4.53 28.99
CA ALA A 84 3.37 -5.15 29.92
C ALA A 84 3.09 -4.67 31.35
N THR A 85 3.18 -5.59 32.31
CA THR A 85 3.04 -5.28 33.73
C THR A 85 4.05 -6.08 34.56
N PRO A 86 4.43 -5.64 35.76
CA PRO A 86 5.35 -6.38 36.66
C PRO A 86 4.84 -7.78 37.03
N VAL A 87 3.57 -8.05 36.79
CA VAL A 87 2.90 -9.28 37.21
C VAL A 87 2.55 -10.21 36.04
N GLY A 88 2.98 -9.83 34.86
CA GLY A 88 2.76 -10.55 33.62
C GLY A 88 2.11 -9.68 32.55
N ASP A 89 2.34 -10.03 31.31
CA ASP A 89 1.86 -9.29 30.16
C ASP A 89 0.37 -9.57 29.87
N ILE A 90 -0.38 -8.52 29.57
CA ILE A 90 -1.75 -8.62 29.08
C ILE A 90 -1.68 -8.59 27.55
N THR A 91 -1.90 -9.72 26.91
CA THR A 91 -2.04 -9.80 25.46
C THR A 91 -3.52 -9.63 25.09
N MET A 92 -3.82 -8.65 24.25
CA MET A 92 -5.20 -8.44 23.78
C MET A 92 -5.72 -9.66 23.02
N PRO A 93 -7.00 -10.03 23.20
CA PRO A 93 -7.61 -11.17 22.49
C PRO A 93 -7.75 -10.91 20.99
N MET A 94 -7.78 -9.63 20.57
CA MET A 94 -7.93 -9.20 19.18
C MET A 94 -6.71 -8.44 18.70
N SER A 95 -6.41 -8.60 17.42
CA SER A 95 -5.35 -7.84 16.76
C SER A 95 -5.79 -6.40 16.53
N PHE A 96 -4.84 -5.48 16.59
CA PHE A 96 -4.97 -4.13 16.03
C PHE A 96 -4.47 -4.18 14.58
N ALA A 97 -5.33 -3.81 13.63
CA ALA A 97 -4.98 -3.80 12.21
C ALA A 97 -4.28 -2.49 11.86
N VAL A 98 -2.99 -2.55 11.57
CA VAL A 98 -2.24 -1.38 11.11
C VAL A 98 -2.48 -1.21 9.62
N ALA A 99 -2.87 0.02 9.21
CA ALA A 99 -3.12 0.33 7.81
C ALA A 99 -1.90 0.02 6.92
N PRO A 100 -2.10 -0.55 5.73
CA PRO A 100 -1.03 -0.80 4.79
C PRO A 100 -0.40 0.53 4.34
N ARG A 101 0.86 0.49 3.94
CA ARG A 101 1.58 1.64 3.39
C ARG A 101 2.30 1.23 2.13
N ILE A 102 2.02 1.91 1.02
CA ILE A 102 2.76 1.77 -0.24
C ILE A 102 3.97 2.70 -0.20
N THR A 103 5.16 2.18 -0.49
CA THR A 103 6.40 2.96 -0.61
C THR A 103 6.80 3.17 -2.06
N SER A 104 6.59 2.16 -2.91
CA SER A 104 6.88 2.20 -4.34
C SER A 104 6.10 1.12 -5.09
N PHE A 105 6.09 1.22 -6.40
CA PHE A 105 5.59 0.15 -7.27
C PHE A 105 6.25 0.25 -8.65
N HIS A 106 6.37 -0.88 -9.32
CA HIS A 106 6.90 -0.97 -10.67
C HIS A 106 6.26 -2.12 -11.47
N PRO A 107 6.06 -1.95 -12.79
CA PRO A 107 6.25 -0.72 -13.54
C PRO A 107 5.23 0.37 -13.14
N ALA A 108 5.60 1.65 -13.34
CA ALA A 108 4.71 2.78 -13.06
C ALA A 108 3.67 3.01 -14.17
N ARG A 109 3.79 2.27 -15.28
CA ARG A 109 2.88 2.29 -16.43
C ARG A 109 2.65 0.88 -16.96
N GLY A 110 1.50 0.66 -17.58
CA GLY A 110 1.18 -0.61 -18.19
C GLY A 110 -0.27 -0.66 -18.69
N TRP A 111 -0.65 -1.80 -19.25
CA TRP A 111 -2.01 -2.06 -19.76
C TRP A 111 -2.64 -3.23 -19.01
N GLN A 112 -3.86 -3.55 -19.37
CA GLN A 112 -4.55 -4.75 -18.89
C GLN A 112 -3.64 -5.99 -18.96
N GLY A 113 -3.55 -6.72 -17.86
CA GLY A 113 -2.72 -7.93 -17.72
C GLY A 113 -1.27 -7.65 -17.30
N THR A 114 -0.80 -6.39 -17.28
CA THR A 114 0.53 -6.07 -16.73
C THR A 114 0.57 -6.45 -15.26
N ILE A 115 1.64 -7.15 -14.85
CA ILE A 115 1.91 -7.44 -13.45
C ILE A 115 2.69 -6.29 -12.85
N VAL A 116 2.12 -5.67 -11.81
CA VAL A 116 2.75 -4.60 -11.04
C VAL A 116 3.18 -5.15 -9.69
N THR A 117 4.45 -4.98 -9.36
CA THR A 117 4.98 -5.27 -8.02
C THR A 117 4.83 -4.01 -7.18
N ILE A 118 4.13 -4.12 -6.06
CA ILE A 118 3.89 -3.04 -5.10
C ILE A 118 4.72 -3.34 -3.86
N GLU A 119 5.57 -2.42 -3.47
CA GLU A 119 6.40 -2.49 -2.26
C GLU A 119 5.81 -1.60 -1.17
N GLY A 120 5.95 -2.03 0.07
CA GLY A 120 5.40 -1.26 1.18
C GLY A 120 5.52 -1.93 2.54
N GLN A 121 4.56 -1.70 3.39
CA GLN A 121 4.50 -2.23 4.75
C GLN A 121 3.07 -2.64 5.12
N ASN A 122 2.94 -3.58 6.06
CA ASN A 122 1.68 -4.05 6.61
C ASN A 122 0.72 -4.65 5.56
N PHE A 123 1.25 -5.40 4.61
CA PHE A 123 0.45 -6.04 3.57
C PHE A 123 -0.21 -7.35 4.00
N THR A 124 0.13 -7.86 5.17
CA THR A 124 -0.56 -9.03 5.75
C THR A 124 -2.04 -8.70 5.97
N GLY A 125 -2.94 -9.53 5.43
CA GLY A 125 -4.39 -9.33 5.58
C GLY A 125 -4.99 -8.28 4.63
N VAL A 126 -4.27 -7.83 3.61
CA VAL A 126 -4.82 -6.98 2.55
C VAL A 126 -5.97 -7.71 1.86
N THR A 127 -7.12 -7.05 1.77
CA THR A 127 -8.36 -7.58 1.19
C THR A 127 -8.67 -7.01 -0.19
N ALA A 128 -8.10 -5.84 -0.54
CA ALA A 128 -8.31 -5.25 -1.86
C ALA A 128 -7.09 -4.46 -2.37
N VAL A 129 -6.88 -4.59 -3.68
CA VAL A 129 -5.98 -3.73 -4.48
C VAL A 129 -6.79 -3.16 -5.63
N LYS A 130 -6.66 -1.85 -5.89
CA LYS A 130 -7.36 -1.18 -7.00
C LYS A 130 -6.41 -0.31 -7.80
N PHE A 131 -6.65 -0.21 -9.11
CA PHE A 131 -6.00 0.71 -10.04
C PHE A 131 -7.04 1.70 -10.55
N GLY A 132 -6.88 2.99 -10.30
CA GLY A 132 -7.85 4.01 -10.69
C GLY A 132 -9.28 3.70 -10.20
N GLY A 133 -9.40 3.11 -9.00
CA GLY A 133 -10.68 2.67 -8.42
C GLY A 133 -11.18 1.29 -8.89
N ARG A 134 -10.58 0.66 -9.91
CA ARG A 134 -10.95 -0.68 -10.41
C ARG A 134 -10.28 -1.79 -9.60
N PRO A 135 -11.04 -2.78 -9.10
CA PRO A 135 -10.48 -3.93 -8.39
C PRO A 135 -9.53 -4.74 -9.29
N ALA A 136 -8.42 -5.17 -8.72
CA ALA A 136 -7.40 -5.98 -9.36
C ALA A 136 -7.27 -7.35 -8.71
N SER A 137 -6.93 -8.38 -9.49
CA SER A 137 -6.43 -9.63 -8.94
C SER A 137 -5.03 -9.41 -8.40
N PHE A 138 -4.74 -9.95 -7.22
CA PHE A 138 -3.45 -9.78 -6.57
C PHE A 138 -3.07 -10.97 -5.71
N SER A 139 -1.80 -11.04 -5.35
CA SER A 139 -1.26 -11.94 -4.34
C SER A 139 -0.29 -11.19 -3.42
N VAL A 140 -0.42 -11.41 -2.12
CA VAL A 140 0.55 -10.93 -1.13
C VAL A 140 1.70 -11.94 -1.10
N THR A 141 2.87 -11.55 -1.58
CA THR A 141 4.06 -12.41 -1.67
C THR A 141 4.95 -12.29 -0.43
N ALA A 142 4.85 -11.16 0.26
CA ALA A 142 5.51 -10.91 1.55
C ALA A 142 4.73 -9.85 2.35
N THR A 143 5.05 -9.69 3.63
CA THR A 143 4.47 -8.62 4.47
C THR A 143 4.73 -7.21 3.91
N THR A 144 5.70 -7.10 2.98
CA THR A 144 6.17 -5.87 2.35
C THR A 144 5.97 -5.84 0.84
N GLN A 145 5.40 -6.90 0.23
CA GLN A 145 5.29 -6.99 -1.22
C GLN A 145 3.96 -7.60 -1.66
N ILE A 146 3.35 -6.96 -2.66
CA ILE A 146 2.17 -7.44 -3.39
C ILE A 146 2.49 -7.51 -4.88
N ARG A 147 2.00 -8.55 -5.56
CA ARG A 147 1.93 -8.60 -7.02
C ARG A 147 0.48 -8.46 -7.43
N ALA A 148 0.18 -7.45 -8.23
CA ALA A 148 -1.16 -7.16 -8.70
C ALA A 148 -1.22 -7.12 -10.23
N VAL A 149 -2.33 -7.58 -10.81
CA VAL A 149 -2.56 -7.58 -12.25
C VAL A 149 -3.45 -6.41 -12.62
N VAL A 150 -3.00 -5.57 -13.54
CA VAL A 150 -3.78 -4.41 -14.01
C VAL A 150 -5.11 -4.91 -14.62
N PRO A 151 -6.26 -4.47 -14.10
CA PRO A 151 -7.56 -4.93 -14.55
C PRO A 151 -7.97 -4.36 -15.93
N PRO A 152 -8.98 -4.94 -16.59
CA PRO A 152 -9.52 -4.37 -17.82
C PRO A 152 -10.24 -3.03 -17.57
N ASN A 153 -10.31 -2.20 -18.60
CA ASN A 153 -11.01 -0.92 -18.57
C ASN A 153 -10.59 0.02 -17.46
N VAL A 154 -9.32 -0.08 -17.00
CA VAL A 154 -8.74 0.85 -16.04
C VAL A 154 -8.40 2.17 -16.70
N THR A 155 -8.52 3.26 -15.97
CA THR A 155 -8.05 4.59 -16.34
C THR A 155 -6.85 4.98 -15.51
N ASN A 156 -6.11 6.01 -15.94
CA ASN A 156 -5.05 6.59 -15.14
C ASN A 156 -5.58 6.93 -13.74
N GLY A 157 -4.82 6.62 -12.73
CA GLY A 157 -5.23 6.88 -11.36
C GLY A 157 -4.32 6.23 -10.33
N MET A 158 -4.67 6.42 -9.07
CA MET A 158 -3.87 5.92 -7.97
C MET A 158 -4.01 4.40 -7.80
N ILE A 159 -2.92 3.76 -7.40
CA ILE A 159 -3.00 2.41 -6.83
C ILE A 159 -3.44 2.56 -5.38
N THR A 160 -4.43 1.79 -4.97
CA THR A 160 -4.87 1.72 -3.58
C THR A 160 -4.79 0.28 -3.07
N VAL A 161 -4.34 0.14 -1.83
CA VAL A 161 -4.28 -1.14 -1.10
C VAL A 161 -5.04 -0.95 0.20
N SER A 162 -5.92 -1.86 0.53
CA SER A 162 -6.73 -1.76 1.75
C SER A 162 -6.87 -3.09 2.48
N HIS A 163 -6.93 -3.02 3.80
CA HIS A 163 -7.67 -3.93 4.66
C HIS A 163 -9.13 -3.47 4.68
N ASP A 164 -10.05 -4.22 5.27
CA ASP A 164 -11.49 -3.97 5.21
C ASP A 164 -11.89 -2.50 5.40
N GLU A 165 -11.40 -1.82 6.44
CA GLU A 165 -11.78 -0.44 6.76
C GLU A 165 -10.62 0.57 6.65
N THR A 166 -9.39 0.10 6.43
CA THR A 166 -8.20 0.94 6.33
C THR A 166 -7.53 0.79 4.98
N GLY A 167 -7.11 1.90 4.40
CA GLY A 167 -6.44 1.88 3.11
C GLY A 167 -5.24 2.81 3.03
N ALA A 168 -4.37 2.53 2.09
CA ALA A 168 -3.30 3.40 1.66
C ALA A 168 -3.38 3.62 0.15
N SER A 169 -3.02 4.81 -0.28
CA SER A 169 -2.86 5.14 -1.68
C SER A 169 -1.38 5.27 -2.01
N GLY A 170 -0.98 4.71 -3.15
CA GLY A 170 0.33 4.93 -3.75
C GLY A 170 0.31 6.08 -4.75
N GLY A 171 1.35 6.20 -5.55
CA GLY A 171 1.41 7.14 -6.66
C GLY A 171 0.45 6.79 -7.80
N SER A 172 0.36 7.69 -8.78
CA SER A 172 -0.47 7.50 -9.95
C SER A 172 0.12 6.43 -10.89
N PHE A 173 -0.68 5.45 -11.24
CA PHE A 173 -0.40 4.49 -12.30
C PHE A 173 -0.88 5.04 -13.64
N VAL A 174 -0.03 4.97 -14.64
CA VAL A 174 -0.36 5.43 -16.00
C VAL A 174 -0.77 4.23 -16.84
N VAL A 175 -2.00 4.26 -17.34
CA VAL A 175 -2.47 3.28 -18.31
C VAL A 175 -1.86 3.59 -19.67
N ALA A 176 -0.94 2.72 -20.09
CA ALA A 176 -0.35 2.80 -21.41
C ALA A 176 -0.64 1.48 -22.12
N GLY A 177 -1.17 1.54 -23.32
CA GLY A 177 -1.31 0.37 -24.16
C GLY A 177 0.04 -0.31 -24.41
N PRO A 178 0.05 -1.54 -24.91
CA PRO A 178 1.27 -2.15 -25.36
C PRO A 178 1.93 -1.18 -26.36
N GLY A 179 3.23 -0.96 -26.16
CA GLY A 179 4.01 -0.11 -27.08
C GLY A 179 3.89 -0.57 -28.54
N PRO A 180 4.20 0.32 -29.49
CA PRO A 180 4.20 -0.07 -30.88
C PRO A 180 5.27 -1.14 -31.13
N ILE A 181 4.93 -2.14 -31.91
CA ILE A 181 5.83 -3.19 -32.39
C ILE A 181 5.86 -3.10 -33.91
N ILE A 182 7.07 -3.04 -34.48
CA ILE A 182 7.28 -3.09 -35.93
C ILE A 182 7.48 -4.54 -36.34
N ASP A 183 6.65 -5.03 -37.25
CA ASP A 183 6.77 -6.37 -37.80
C ASP A 183 7.56 -6.35 -39.13
N SER A 184 7.31 -5.35 -39.97
CA SER A 184 7.95 -5.23 -41.28
C SER A 184 7.94 -3.81 -41.82
N LEU A 185 8.84 -3.54 -42.76
CA LEU A 185 8.85 -2.38 -43.63
C LEU A 185 8.64 -2.86 -45.07
N ASP A 186 7.99 -2.04 -45.89
CA ASP A 186 7.84 -2.32 -47.33
C ASP A 186 9.20 -2.11 -48.08
N SER A 187 10.08 -1.30 -47.55
CA SER A 187 11.45 -1.13 -48.06
C SER A 187 12.44 -0.91 -46.92
N TRP A 188 13.59 -1.55 -46.99
CA TRP A 188 14.74 -1.36 -46.09
C TRP A 188 15.76 -0.38 -46.63
N VAL A 189 15.53 0.15 -47.85
CA VAL A 189 16.37 1.12 -48.53
C VAL A 189 15.47 2.23 -49.07
N GLY A 190 15.85 3.47 -48.87
CA GLY A 190 15.11 4.63 -49.34
C GLY A 190 16.01 5.86 -49.40
N ALA A 191 15.77 6.73 -50.39
CA ALA A 191 16.37 8.05 -50.47
C ALA A 191 15.61 9.07 -49.62
N PRO A 192 16.26 10.18 -49.22
CA PRO A 192 15.53 11.28 -48.59
C PRO A 192 14.28 11.68 -49.39
N GLY A 193 13.15 11.85 -48.68
CA GLY A 193 11.86 12.13 -49.29
C GLY A 193 11.02 10.91 -49.65
N ASP A 194 11.59 9.71 -49.66
CA ASP A 194 10.85 8.49 -49.92
C ASP A 194 9.88 8.18 -48.79
N SER A 195 8.74 7.59 -49.15
CA SER A 195 7.71 7.15 -48.18
C SER A 195 7.90 5.66 -47.86
N VAL A 196 8.12 5.33 -46.60
CA VAL A 196 8.23 3.96 -46.09
C VAL A 196 6.95 3.58 -45.38
N VAL A 197 6.36 2.44 -45.77
CA VAL A 197 5.21 1.87 -45.06
C VAL A 197 5.73 0.92 -43.97
N ILE A 198 5.41 1.25 -42.75
CA ILE A 198 5.76 0.45 -41.56
C ILE A 198 4.52 -0.31 -41.13
N ARG A 199 4.63 -1.64 -41.01
CA ARG A 199 3.57 -2.53 -40.56
C ARG A 199 3.90 -3.10 -39.19
N GLY A 200 2.86 -3.30 -38.38
CA GLY A 200 3.05 -3.79 -37.02
C GLY A 200 1.77 -3.70 -36.22
N VAL A 201 1.89 -3.43 -34.91
CA VAL A 201 0.74 -3.30 -34.02
C VAL A 201 0.89 -2.08 -33.11
N ASN A 202 -0.22 -1.61 -32.59
CA ASN A 202 -0.31 -0.52 -31.59
C ASN A 202 0.19 0.84 -32.07
N PHE A 203 0.08 1.14 -33.36
CA PHE A 203 0.56 2.40 -33.93
C PHE A 203 -0.33 3.62 -33.63
N LYS A 204 -1.55 3.43 -33.09
CA LYS A 204 -2.41 4.56 -32.69
C LYS A 204 -1.80 5.43 -31.59
N SER A 205 -0.88 4.89 -30.81
CA SER A 205 -0.18 5.59 -29.73
C SER A 205 1.18 6.15 -30.12
N VAL A 206 1.59 6.04 -31.38
CA VAL A 206 2.86 6.56 -31.87
C VAL A 206 2.75 8.08 -31.99
N ASP A 207 3.66 8.79 -31.34
CA ASP A 207 3.81 10.25 -31.35
C ASP A 207 5.08 10.71 -32.07
N THR A 208 6.03 9.79 -32.29
CA THR A 208 7.29 10.07 -32.97
C THR A 208 7.80 8.86 -33.73
N VAL A 209 8.40 9.10 -34.88
CA VAL A 209 9.16 8.12 -35.68
C VAL A 209 10.53 8.68 -35.94
N TRP A 210 11.56 7.83 -35.78
CA TRP A 210 12.96 8.21 -35.98
C TRP A 210 13.61 7.31 -37.02
N PHE A 211 14.41 7.91 -37.90
CA PHE A 211 15.37 7.20 -38.73
C PHE A 211 16.77 7.54 -38.19
N GLY A 212 17.41 6.57 -37.54
CA GLY A 212 18.60 6.85 -36.74
C GLY A 212 18.30 7.90 -35.66
N ASN A 213 18.97 9.05 -35.72
CA ASN A 213 18.79 10.16 -34.78
C ASN A 213 17.91 11.31 -35.33
N VAL A 214 17.29 11.13 -36.50
CA VAL A 214 16.52 12.18 -37.15
C VAL A 214 15.02 11.88 -37.07
N ARG A 215 14.26 12.86 -36.64
CA ARG A 215 12.79 12.74 -36.53
C ARG A 215 12.16 12.81 -37.94
N ALA A 216 11.27 11.86 -38.23
CA ALA A 216 10.57 11.78 -39.49
C ALA A 216 9.16 12.39 -39.40
N VAL A 217 8.68 12.88 -40.52
CA VAL A 217 7.25 13.16 -40.72
C VAL A 217 6.55 11.83 -40.96
N PHE A 218 5.42 11.60 -40.29
CA PHE A 218 4.69 10.36 -40.45
C PHE A 218 3.17 10.55 -40.32
N THR A 219 2.44 9.55 -40.80
CA THR A 219 0.99 9.47 -40.68
C THR A 219 0.58 8.07 -40.25
N VAL A 220 -0.21 7.96 -39.18
CA VAL A 220 -0.81 6.69 -38.75
C VAL A 220 -2.03 6.41 -39.63
N VAL A 221 -1.90 5.42 -40.52
CA VAL A 221 -2.96 5.00 -41.43
C VAL A 221 -3.99 4.10 -40.70
N ALA A 222 -3.49 3.20 -39.88
CA ALA A 222 -4.29 2.28 -39.08
C ALA A 222 -3.49 1.86 -37.83
N ASN A 223 -4.14 1.15 -36.91
CA ASN A 223 -3.42 0.62 -35.72
C ASN A 223 -2.28 -0.36 -36.08
N ALA A 224 -2.33 -0.93 -37.28
CA ALA A 224 -1.33 -1.89 -37.78
C ALA A 224 -0.47 -1.32 -38.92
N GLN A 225 -0.61 -0.04 -39.27
CA GLN A 225 0.11 0.57 -40.38
C GLN A 225 0.34 2.06 -40.17
N LEU A 226 1.57 2.51 -40.40
CA LEU A 226 1.89 3.92 -40.54
C LEU A 226 2.77 4.13 -41.78
N LYS A 227 2.80 5.36 -42.28
CA LYS A 227 3.71 5.83 -43.31
C LYS A 227 4.64 6.87 -42.73
N ALA A 228 5.91 6.73 -42.99
CA ALA A 228 6.92 7.70 -42.58
C ALA A 228 7.73 8.15 -43.80
N THR A 229 8.15 9.42 -43.80
CA THR A 229 9.01 9.98 -44.87
C THR A 229 10.46 9.94 -44.37
N VAL A 230 11.33 9.39 -45.21
CA VAL A 230 12.78 9.37 -44.92
C VAL A 230 13.28 10.82 -44.83
N PRO A 231 13.87 11.25 -43.70
CA PRO A 231 14.39 12.62 -43.57
C PRO A 231 15.61 12.89 -44.42
N ASP A 232 15.81 14.15 -44.83
CA ASP A 232 16.94 14.57 -45.70
C ASP A 232 18.31 14.29 -45.08
N THR A 233 18.41 14.20 -43.76
CA THR A 233 19.67 14.02 -43.03
C THR A 233 19.77 12.66 -42.35
N ALA A 234 18.90 11.70 -42.68
CA ALA A 234 18.97 10.34 -42.17
C ALA A 234 20.21 9.63 -42.73
N SER A 235 21.05 9.11 -41.85
CA SER A 235 22.28 8.36 -42.18
C SER A 235 22.29 6.99 -41.47
#